data_fc0a1009c8e6959fa587a0cb92241bf9
#
_entry.id   fc0a1009c8e6959fa587a0cb92241bf9
#
_cell.length_a   1.000
_cell.length_b   1.000
_cell.length_c   1.000
_cell.angle_alpha   90.00
_cell.angle_beta   90.00
_cell.angle_gamma   90.00
#
_symmetry.space_group_name_H-M   'P 1'
#
loop_
_entity.id
_entity.type
_entity.pdbx_description
1 polymer ?
#
loop_
_entity_poly.entity_id
_entity_poly.type
_entity_poly.pdbx_seq_one_letter_code
_entity_poly.pdbx_strand_id
1 'polypeptide(L)'
;GRPGWFIELSRRSARECGAKLHFEFIPWVRALSFVEQSKIDAIFNTNYTVKRATYGVYPKIDGRLDVKRASMEYGYFAYVLRDSLDKELVEQAILTNRNVVVERAASIIPELEKRGANIQENVNYLAMLKMVAYHRADAAIGIDKTFDTLLANTPGLSAIIMKVKTPVQLKFGYMMFSKTFYAAHPGLVECFWDKSAENRKTDWFRKLYQSYQ
;
A
#
# COMPACT_ATOMS: atom_id res chain seq x y z
N GLY A 1 -1.86 12.32 18.59
CA GLY A 1 -0.63 12.11 17.82
C GLY A 1 -0.62 12.88 16.51
N ARG A 2 0.52 12.99 15.85
CA ARG A 2 0.63 13.64 14.53
C ARG A 2 -0.10 12.79 13.47
N PRO A 3 -0.77 13.40 12.47
CA PRO A 3 -1.67 12.68 11.55
C PRO A 3 -0.95 11.79 10.52
N GLY A 4 0.36 11.95 10.35
CA GLY A 4 1.16 11.30 9.31
C GLY A 4 1.46 12.23 8.12
N TRP A 5 2.67 12.09 7.56
CA TRP A 5 3.15 12.95 6.47
C TRP A 5 2.23 12.95 5.24
N PHE A 6 1.62 11.80 4.93
CA PHE A 6 0.72 11.69 3.78
C PHE A 6 -0.55 12.51 3.95
N ILE A 7 -1.13 12.53 5.15
CA ILE A 7 -2.31 13.34 5.47
C ILE A 7 -1.97 14.84 5.38
N GLU A 8 -0.79 15.24 5.88
CA GLU A 8 -0.36 16.63 5.82
C GLU A 8 -0.11 17.08 4.35
N LEU A 9 0.55 16.24 3.55
CA LEU A 9 0.74 16.47 2.11
C LEU A 9 -0.62 16.62 1.40
N SER A 10 -1.53 15.69 1.63
CA SER A 10 -2.85 15.69 0.97
C SER A 10 -3.68 16.91 1.35
N ARG A 11 -3.68 17.31 2.63
CA ARG A 11 -4.37 18.52 3.10
C ARG A 11 -3.81 19.79 2.47
N ARG A 12 -2.49 19.88 2.31
CA ARG A 12 -1.85 21.01 1.64
C ARG A 12 -2.26 21.06 0.17
N SER A 13 -2.12 19.96 -0.55
CA SER A 13 -2.46 19.87 -1.97
C SER A 13 -3.93 20.20 -2.24
N ALA A 14 -4.84 19.70 -1.40
CA ALA A 14 -6.26 20.00 -1.52
C ALA A 14 -6.55 21.50 -1.30
N ARG A 15 -5.94 22.12 -0.29
CA ARG A 15 -6.12 23.58 -0.03
C ARG A 15 -5.64 24.42 -1.21
N GLU A 16 -4.52 24.05 -1.84
CA GLU A 16 -4.00 24.73 -3.03
C GLU A 16 -4.93 24.60 -4.24
N CYS A 17 -5.82 23.59 -4.23
CA CYS A 17 -6.89 23.41 -5.23
C CYS A 17 -8.26 23.91 -4.76
N GLY A 18 -8.34 24.70 -3.66
CA GLY A 18 -9.59 25.26 -3.15
C GLY A 18 -10.48 24.23 -2.44
N ALA A 19 -9.96 23.07 -2.02
CA ALA A 19 -10.72 22.03 -1.37
C ALA A 19 -10.23 21.76 0.08
N LYS A 20 -11.10 21.15 0.88
CA LYS A 20 -10.80 20.67 2.22
C LYS A 20 -11.04 19.17 2.30
N LEU A 21 -10.06 18.43 2.86
CA LEU A 21 -10.16 17.00 3.04
C LEU A 21 -10.62 16.64 4.45
N HIS A 22 -11.56 15.71 4.51
CA HIS A 22 -11.91 14.96 5.70
C HIS A 22 -11.37 13.54 5.57
N PHE A 23 -10.72 13.03 6.63
CA PHE A 23 -10.15 11.68 6.63
C PHE A 23 -10.90 10.79 7.61
N GLU A 24 -11.26 9.60 7.13
CA GLU A 24 -11.80 8.52 7.94
C GLU A 24 -10.86 7.30 7.86
N PHE A 25 -10.64 6.65 9.01
CA PHE A 25 -9.85 5.43 9.09
C PHE A 25 -10.79 4.24 9.22
N ILE A 26 -10.92 3.49 8.14
CA ILE A 26 -11.80 2.32 8.06
C ILE A 26 -11.02 1.11 7.53
N PRO A 27 -11.44 -0.13 7.85
CA PRO A 27 -10.78 -1.33 7.33
C PRO A 27 -10.69 -1.34 5.80
N TRP A 28 -9.56 -1.80 5.27
CA TRP A 28 -9.21 -1.74 3.85
C TRP A 28 -10.31 -2.23 2.90
N VAL A 29 -10.84 -3.44 3.14
CA VAL A 29 -11.89 -4.03 2.30
C VAL A 29 -13.15 -3.15 2.30
N ARG A 30 -13.50 -2.55 3.45
CA ARG A 30 -14.62 -1.63 3.56
C ARG A 30 -14.37 -0.33 2.81
N ALA A 31 -13.14 0.21 2.86
CA ALA A 31 -12.76 1.40 2.11
C ALA A 31 -12.91 1.20 0.60
N LEU A 32 -12.45 0.05 0.07
CA LEU A 32 -12.64 -0.31 -1.34
C LEU A 32 -14.13 -0.38 -1.71
N SER A 33 -14.95 -1.03 -0.88
CA SER A 33 -16.40 -1.12 -1.09
C SER A 33 -17.08 0.25 -1.04
N PHE A 34 -16.64 1.15 -0.15
CA PHE A 34 -17.24 2.47 -0.02
C PHE A 34 -16.93 3.37 -1.22
N VAL A 35 -15.72 3.32 -1.77
CA VAL A 35 -15.39 4.08 -2.98
C VAL A 35 -16.11 3.51 -4.21
N GLU A 36 -16.25 2.18 -4.30
CA GLU A 36 -17.04 1.52 -5.36
C GLU A 36 -18.52 1.93 -5.33
N GLN A 37 -19.08 2.09 -4.13
CA GLN A 37 -20.47 2.55 -3.93
C GLN A 37 -20.61 4.08 -3.92
N SER A 38 -19.54 4.83 -4.19
CA SER A 38 -19.50 6.31 -4.13
C SER A 38 -19.91 6.89 -2.76
N LYS A 39 -19.71 6.14 -1.67
CA LYS A 39 -19.96 6.59 -0.29
C LYS A 39 -18.83 7.44 0.26
N ILE A 40 -17.64 7.33 -0.33
CA ILE A 40 -16.50 8.19 -0.10
C ILE A 40 -15.93 8.62 -1.45
N ASP A 41 -15.34 9.81 -1.49
CA ASP A 41 -14.86 10.42 -2.73
C ASP A 41 -13.55 9.82 -3.20
N ALA A 42 -12.68 9.43 -2.27
CA ALA A 42 -11.35 8.93 -2.58
C ALA A 42 -10.83 7.95 -1.53
N ILE A 43 -9.85 7.16 -1.93
CA ILE A 43 -9.05 6.31 -1.06
C ILE A 43 -7.57 6.53 -1.37
N PHE A 44 -6.75 6.70 -0.34
CA PHE A 44 -5.33 6.98 -0.52
C PHE A 44 -4.48 5.71 -0.56
N ASN A 45 -3.30 5.86 -1.14
CA ASN A 45 -2.28 4.82 -1.25
C ASN A 45 -2.79 3.52 -1.89
N THR A 46 -3.59 3.67 -2.95
CA THR A 46 -4.22 2.56 -3.66
C THR A 46 -3.44 2.22 -4.92
N ASN A 47 -2.95 0.99 -5.04
CA ASN A 47 -2.36 0.53 -6.29
C ASN A 47 -3.40 0.39 -7.38
N TYR A 48 -2.98 0.62 -8.60
CA TYR A 48 -3.78 0.30 -9.76
C TYR A 48 -3.97 -1.22 -9.91
N THR A 49 -5.20 -1.63 -10.15
CA THR A 49 -5.54 -2.95 -10.70
C THR A 49 -6.68 -2.76 -11.70
N VAL A 50 -6.81 -3.67 -12.68
CA VAL A 50 -7.90 -3.64 -13.65
C VAL A 50 -9.27 -3.62 -12.94
N LYS A 51 -9.43 -4.43 -11.90
CA LYS A 51 -10.65 -4.45 -11.08
C LYS A 51 -10.94 -3.10 -10.44
N ARG A 52 -9.95 -2.45 -9.81
CA ARG A 52 -10.15 -1.14 -9.17
C ARG A 52 -10.45 -0.04 -10.17
N ALA A 53 -9.90 -0.12 -11.38
CA ALA A 53 -10.17 0.82 -12.45
C ALA A 53 -11.62 0.73 -13.01
N THR A 54 -12.39 -0.30 -12.64
CA THR A 54 -13.81 -0.36 -13.01
C THR A 54 -14.68 0.63 -12.23
N TYR A 55 -14.26 1.03 -11.02
CA TYR A 55 -14.99 1.96 -10.15
C TYR A 55 -14.17 3.18 -9.68
N GLY A 56 -12.85 3.14 -9.82
CA GLY A 56 -11.93 4.21 -9.42
C GLY A 56 -11.19 4.82 -10.60
N VAL A 57 -10.80 6.09 -10.44
CA VAL A 57 -10.01 6.85 -11.42
C VAL A 57 -8.61 7.09 -10.85
N TYR A 58 -7.62 6.91 -11.70
CA TYR A 58 -6.19 7.10 -11.42
C TYR A 58 -5.61 8.14 -12.36
N PRO A 59 -4.56 8.88 -11.96
CA PRO A 59 -3.92 9.83 -12.84
C PRO A 59 -3.31 9.11 -14.05
N LYS A 60 -3.59 9.61 -15.24
CA LYS A 60 -3.08 9.06 -16.50
C LYS A 60 -2.51 10.16 -17.37
N ILE A 61 -1.52 9.79 -18.19
CA ILE A 61 -0.99 10.56 -19.29
C ILE A 61 -0.93 9.66 -20.53
N ASP A 62 -1.48 10.07 -21.64
CA ASP A 62 -1.55 9.31 -22.90
C ASP A 62 -2.12 7.87 -22.69
N GLY A 63 -3.17 7.76 -21.86
CA GLY A 63 -3.83 6.49 -21.54
C GLY A 63 -3.07 5.57 -20.58
N ARG A 64 -1.83 5.89 -20.19
CA ARG A 64 -1.00 5.14 -19.25
C ARG A 64 -1.02 5.77 -17.85
N LEU A 65 -0.78 4.98 -16.82
CA LEU A 65 -0.63 5.50 -15.46
C LEU A 65 0.51 6.50 -15.38
N ASP A 66 0.23 7.67 -14.81
CA ASP A 66 1.25 8.69 -14.56
C ASP A 66 1.94 8.43 -13.22
N VAL A 67 3.10 7.78 -13.26
CA VAL A 67 3.91 7.48 -12.06
C VAL A 67 4.46 8.74 -11.38
N LYS A 68 4.55 9.88 -12.08
CA LYS A 68 4.98 11.15 -11.48
C LYS A 68 3.94 11.69 -10.51
N ARG A 69 2.67 11.34 -10.72
CA ARG A 69 1.53 11.68 -9.85
C ARG A 69 1.21 10.58 -8.82
N ALA A 70 2.01 9.51 -8.75
CA ALA A 70 1.88 8.52 -7.68
C ALA A 70 2.14 9.19 -6.33
N SER A 71 1.43 8.78 -5.29
CA SER A 71 1.64 9.31 -3.94
C SER A 71 2.94 8.84 -3.33
N MET A 72 3.28 7.58 -3.58
CA MET A 72 4.51 6.94 -3.11
C MET A 72 4.81 5.67 -3.90
N GLU A 73 6.07 5.26 -3.86
CA GLU A 73 6.49 3.91 -4.21
C GLU A 73 6.71 3.10 -2.94
N TYR A 74 6.36 1.82 -2.98
CA TYR A 74 6.60 0.87 -1.88
C TYR A 74 6.74 -0.55 -2.40
N GLY A 75 7.33 -1.42 -1.58
CA GLY A 75 7.53 -2.82 -1.91
C GLY A 75 6.63 -3.75 -1.12
N TYR A 76 6.16 -4.81 -1.79
CA TYR A 76 5.75 -6.02 -1.11
C TYR A 76 6.96 -6.90 -0.90
N PHE A 77 7.18 -7.31 0.35
CA PHE A 77 8.27 -8.18 0.74
C PHE A 77 7.75 -9.44 1.43
N ALA A 78 8.53 -10.50 1.35
CA ALA A 78 8.31 -11.69 2.15
C ALA A 78 8.98 -11.52 3.53
N TYR A 79 8.25 -11.89 4.57
CA TYR A 79 8.70 -11.96 5.96
C TYR A 79 8.68 -13.41 6.38
N VAL A 80 9.83 -13.95 6.75
CA VAL A 80 10.09 -15.37 6.96
C VAL A 80 10.79 -15.60 8.30
N LEU A 81 10.88 -16.84 8.76
CA LEU A 81 11.70 -17.18 9.92
C LEU A 81 13.19 -16.98 9.61
N ARG A 82 13.96 -16.45 10.58
CA ARG A 82 15.41 -16.23 10.44
C ARG A 82 16.21 -17.51 10.30
N ASP A 83 15.76 -18.57 10.94
CA ASP A 83 16.38 -19.90 10.95
C ASP A 83 15.83 -20.81 9.84
N SER A 84 15.06 -20.26 8.91
CA SER A 84 14.58 -21.00 7.75
C SER A 84 15.74 -21.55 6.94
N LEU A 85 15.72 -22.87 6.71
CA LEU A 85 16.69 -23.57 5.86
C LEU A 85 16.38 -23.43 4.37
N ASP A 86 15.27 -22.82 4.02
CA ASP A 86 14.83 -22.61 2.65
C ASP A 86 15.55 -21.40 2.04
N LYS A 87 16.70 -21.64 1.43
CA LYS A 87 17.53 -20.60 0.82
C LYS A 87 16.83 -19.88 -0.33
N GLU A 88 16.05 -20.58 -1.14
CA GLU A 88 15.32 -19.97 -2.26
C GLU A 88 14.28 -18.95 -1.76
N LEU A 89 13.56 -19.30 -0.69
CA LEU A 89 12.61 -18.39 -0.05
C LEU A 89 13.34 -17.21 0.59
N VAL A 90 14.39 -17.47 1.38
CA VAL A 90 15.09 -16.45 2.18
C VAL A 90 15.92 -15.49 1.32
N GLU A 91 16.58 -15.97 0.27
CA GLU A 91 17.48 -15.16 -0.55
C GLU A 91 16.78 -14.49 -1.74
N GLN A 92 15.81 -15.18 -2.36
CA GLN A 92 15.24 -14.80 -3.64
C GLN A 92 13.73 -14.57 -3.63
N ALA A 93 13.06 -14.81 -2.49
CA ALA A 93 11.60 -14.77 -2.38
C ALA A 93 10.89 -15.68 -3.43
N ILE A 94 11.43 -16.89 -3.67
CA ILE A 94 10.76 -17.87 -4.51
C ILE A 94 9.59 -18.46 -3.73
N LEU A 95 8.38 -18.25 -4.25
CA LEU A 95 7.12 -18.53 -3.55
C LEU A 95 6.37 -19.75 -4.10
N THR A 96 6.89 -20.40 -5.12
CA THR A 96 6.27 -21.58 -5.75
C THR A 96 6.06 -22.69 -4.73
N ASN A 97 4.81 -23.16 -4.61
CA ASN A 97 4.37 -24.19 -3.65
C ASN A 97 4.58 -23.79 -2.17
N ARG A 98 4.82 -22.51 -1.86
CA ARG A 98 4.91 -22.03 -0.46
C ARG A 98 3.54 -21.57 0.04
N ASN A 99 3.26 -21.87 1.31
CA ASN A 99 2.08 -21.37 2.01
C ASN A 99 2.34 -19.93 2.44
N VAL A 100 1.73 -18.98 1.77
CA VAL A 100 1.90 -17.55 2.07
C VAL A 100 0.63 -16.95 2.64
N VAL A 101 0.79 -16.06 3.60
CA VAL A 101 -0.32 -15.27 4.11
C VAL A 101 -0.19 -13.81 3.65
N VAL A 102 -1.29 -13.23 3.17
CA VAL A 102 -1.34 -11.88 2.61
C VAL A 102 -2.59 -11.14 3.08
N GLU A 103 -2.57 -9.80 3.05
CA GLU A 103 -3.75 -9.00 3.35
C GLU A 103 -4.89 -9.30 2.36
N ARG A 104 -6.11 -9.42 2.89
CA ARG A 104 -7.31 -9.66 2.06
C ARG A 104 -7.51 -8.53 1.04
N ALA A 105 -7.78 -8.92 -0.20
CA ALA A 105 -7.93 -8.03 -1.35
C ALA A 105 -6.68 -7.19 -1.66
N ALA A 106 -5.50 -7.62 -1.22
CA ALA A 106 -4.24 -6.97 -1.58
C ALA A 106 -3.98 -7.06 -3.09
N SER A 107 -3.41 -6.00 -3.65
CA SER A 107 -3.15 -5.92 -5.10
C SER A 107 -2.01 -6.84 -5.56
N ILE A 108 -1.31 -7.49 -4.64
CA ILE A 108 -0.22 -8.44 -4.93
C ILE A 108 -0.75 -9.85 -5.23
N ILE A 109 -1.98 -10.18 -4.83
CA ILE A 109 -2.55 -11.53 -4.96
C ILE A 109 -2.39 -12.12 -6.36
N PRO A 110 -2.73 -11.42 -7.46
CA PRO A 110 -2.55 -11.97 -8.81
C PRO A 110 -1.09 -12.31 -9.16
N GLU A 111 -0.14 -11.58 -8.60
CA GLU A 111 1.29 -11.88 -8.78
C GLU A 111 1.72 -13.11 -7.97
N LEU A 112 1.19 -13.29 -6.77
CA LEU A 112 1.44 -14.49 -5.95
C LEU A 112 0.86 -15.75 -6.60
N GLU A 113 -0.34 -15.65 -7.15
CA GLU A 113 -0.98 -16.74 -7.92
C GLU A 113 -0.11 -17.12 -9.13
N LYS A 114 0.34 -16.12 -9.90
CA LYS A 114 1.23 -16.34 -11.04
C LYS A 114 2.54 -17.01 -10.65
N ARG A 115 3.05 -16.75 -9.45
CA ARG A 115 4.25 -17.39 -8.89
C ARG A 115 3.99 -18.78 -8.31
N GLY A 116 2.76 -19.27 -8.35
CA GLY A 116 2.38 -20.59 -7.84
C GLY A 116 2.39 -20.72 -6.32
N ALA A 117 2.16 -19.63 -5.60
CA ALA A 117 2.04 -19.63 -4.15
C ALA A 117 0.68 -20.19 -3.70
N ASN A 118 0.66 -20.90 -2.57
CA ASN A 118 -0.57 -21.28 -1.85
C ASN A 118 -0.99 -20.14 -0.94
N ILE A 119 -2.05 -19.42 -1.31
CA ILE A 119 -2.39 -18.14 -0.69
C ILE A 119 -3.45 -18.31 0.40
N GLN A 120 -3.17 -17.77 1.59
CA GLN A 120 -4.15 -17.56 2.66
C GLN A 120 -4.32 -16.05 2.89
N GLU A 121 -5.55 -15.56 2.90
CA GLU A 121 -5.86 -14.17 3.16
C GLU A 121 -6.17 -13.92 4.64
N ASN A 122 -5.68 -12.80 5.19
CA ASN A 122 -5.97 -12.35 6.54
C ASN A 122 -6.19 -10.83 6.56
N VAL A 123 -6.86 -10.31 7.57
CA VAL A 123 -7.12 -8.86 7.75
C VAL A 123 -6.28 -8.25 8.86
N ASN A 124 -5.52 -9.05 9.59
CA ASN A 124 -4.73 -8.62 10.74
C ASN A 124 -3.24 -8.89 10.50
N TYR A 125 -2.47 -7.85 10.33
CA TYR A 125 -1.03 -7.92 10.03
C TYR A 125 -0.22 -8.62 11.13
N LEU A 126 -0.55 -8.38 12.41
CA LEU A 126 0.12 -9.06 13.52
C LEU A 126 -0.17 -10.56 13.50
N ALA A 127 -1.42 -10.95 13.19
CA ALA A 127 -1.77 -12.35 13.04
C ALA A 127 -1.01 -13.01 11.90
N MET A 128 -0.79 -12.32 10.78
CA MET A 128 -0.01 -12.82 9.65
C MET A 128 1.44 -13.12 10.07
N LEU A 129 2.11 -12.22 10.79
CA LEU A 129 3.46 -12.47 11.31
C LEU A 129 3.48 -13.62 12.32
N LYS A 130 2.47 -13.72 13.20
CA LYS A 130 2.33 -14.85 14.13
C LYS A 130 2.12 -16.19 13.41
N MET A 131 1.44 -16.21 12.27
CA MET A 131 1.30 -17.44 11.47
C MET A 131 2.67 -17.94 11.00
N VAL A 132 3.56 -17.07 10.58
CA VAL A 132 4.94 -17.42 10.25
C VAL A 132 5.69 -17.89 11.50
N ALA A 133 5.61 -17.15 12.60
CA ALA A 133 6.28 -17.49 13.87
C ALA A 133 5.88 -18.87 14.41
N TYR A 134 4.64 -19.29 14.16
CA TYR A 134 4.11 -20.60 14.61
C TYR A 134 4.10 -21.67 13.49
N HIS A 135 4.89 -21.51 12.43
CA HIS A 135 5.02 -22.44 11.29
C HIS A 135 3.67 -22.79 10.61
N ARG A 136 2.71 -21.84 10.62
CA ARG A 136 1.42 -21.99 9.93
C ARG A 136 1.43 -21.39 8.52
N ALA A 137 2.46 -20.64 8.19
CA ALA A 137 2.76 -20.12 6.87
C ALA A 137 4.28 -20.07 6.70
N ASP A 138 4.76 -20.27 5.48
CA ASP A 138 6.19 -20.15 5.16
C ASP A 138 6.63 -18.70 5.10
N ALA A 139 5.73 -17.80 4.64
CA ALA A 139 5.99 -16.37 4.57
C ALA A 139 4.71 -15.54 4.79
N ALA A 140 4.87 -14.37 5.40
CA ALA A 140 3.89 -13.29 5.36
C ALA A 140 4.30 -12.29 4.27
N ILE A 141 3.39 -11.99 3.35
CA ILE A 141 3.64 -11.02 2.28
C ILE A 141 3.00 -9.69 2.66
N GLY A 142 3.83 -8.68 2.84
CA GLY A 142 3.36 -7.39 3.32
C GLY A 142 4.10 -6.20 2.77
N ILE A 143 3.51 -5.02 2.95
CA ILE A 143 4.12 -3.73 2.61
C ILE A 143 5.24 -3.45 3.62
N ASP A 144 6.44 -3.14 3.11
CA ASP A 144 7.66 -2.97 3.88
C ASP A 144 7.48 -2.07 5.12
N LYS A 145 7.06 -0.83 4.95
CA LYS A 145 6.89 0.12 6.06
C LYS A 145 5.90 -0.36 7.12
N THR A 146 4.83 -1.02 6.72
CA THR A 146 3.81 -1.52 7.65
C THR A 146 4.37 -2.66 8.51
N PHE A 147 5.00 -3.64 7.87
CA PHE A 147 5.52 -4.81 8.57
C PHE A 147 6.81 -4.51 9.33
N ASP A 148 7.70 -3.65 8.80
CA ASP A 148 8.91 -3.23 9.50
C ASP A 148 8.56 -2.46 10.78
N THR A 149 7.58 -1.55 10.73
CA THR A 149 7.07 -0.83 11.92
C THR A 149 6.46 -1.80 12.93
N LEU A 150 5.69 -2.79 12.46
CA LEU A 150 5.06 -3.77 13.34
C LEU A 150 6.10 -4.66 14.03
N LEU A 151 7.12 -5.11 13.31
CA LEU A 151 8.23 -5.88 13.88
C LEU A 151 9.04 -5.05 14.89
N ALA A 152 9.34 -3.79 14.58
CA ALA A 152 10.06 -2.88 15.49
C ALA A 152 9.31 -2.71 16.83
N ASN A 153 7.97 -2.71 16.79
CA ASN A 153 7.12 -2.61 17.98
C ASN A 153 6.79 -3.96 18.64
N THR A 154 7.34 -5.08 18.12
CA THR A 154 7.09 -6.44 18.65
C THR A 154 8.42 -7.20 18.77
N PRO A 155 9.25 -6.91 19.79
CA PRO A 155 10.61 -7.46 19.91
C PRO A 155 10.68 -9.00 19.82
N GLY A 156 9.70 -9.71 20.40
CA GLY A 156 9.64 -11.18 20.33
C GLY A 156 9.50 -11.72 18.90
N LEU A 157 8.78 -11.00 18.02
CA LEU A 157 8.67 -11.38 16.60
C LEU A 157 9.90 -10.92 15.80
N SER A 158 10.43 -9.74 16.07
CA SER A 158 11.61 -9.23 15.35
C SER A 158 12.87 -10.07 15.62
N ALA A 159 12.94 -10.77 16.75
CA ALA A 159 14.02 -11.69 17.04
C ALA A 159 14.04 -12.93 16.12
N ILE A 160 12.87 -13.41 15.70
CA ILE A 160 12.71 -14.68 14.95
C ILE A 160 12.26 -14.49 13.50
N ILE A 161 11.72 -13.33 13.14
CA ILE A 161 11.28 -13.03 11.77
C ILE A 161 12.25 -12.05 11.11
N MET A 162 12.49 -12.24 9.83
CA MET A 162 13.28 -11.32 9.01
C MET A 162 12.53 -10.96 7.71
N LYS A 163 12.83 -9.78 7.18
CA LYS A 163 12.43 -9.38 5.84
C LYS A 163 13.41 -9.93 4.82
N VAL A 164 12.92 -10.56 3.78
CA VAL A 164 13.73 -10.97 2.61
C VAL A 164 14.17 -9.71 1.86
N LYS A 165 15.44 -9.65 1.46
CA LYS A 165 16.02 -8.43 0.84
C LYS A 165 15.39 -8.13 -0.54
N THR A 166 15.10 -9.17 -1.32
CA THR A 166 14.51 -9.03 -2.66
C THR A 166 13.01 -8.77 -2.52
N PRO A 167 12.50 -7.66 -3.08
CA PRO A 167 11.05 -7.41 -3.07
C PRO A 167 10.32 -8.43 -3.94
N VAL A 168 9.18 -8.90 -3.48
CA VAL A 168 8.26 -9.69 -4.31
C VAL A 168 7.76 -8.84 -5.48
N GLN A 169 7.40 -7.58 -5.21
CA GLN A 169 7.03 -6.61 -6.24
C GLN A 169 7.12 -5.18 -5.69
N LEU A 170 7.63 -4.25 -6.51
CA LEU A 170 7.51 -2.82 -6.27
C LEU A 170 6.19 -2.31 -6.89
N LYS A 171 5.53 -1.40 -6.20
CA LYS A 171 4.26 -0.81 -6.65
C LYS A 171 4.20 0.68 -6.35
N PHE A 172 3.37 1.37 -7.15
CA PHE A 172 3.01 2.76 -6.92
C PHE A 172 1.64 2.85 -6.28
N GLY A 173 1.53 3.62 -5.20
CA GLY A 173 0.28 3.99 -4.57
C GLY A 173 -0.21 5.34 -5.06
N TYR A 174 -1.50 5.49 -5.23
CA TYR A 174 -2.17 6.70 -5.72
C TYR A 174 -3.29 7.12 -4.78
N MET A 175 -3.65 8.41 -4.79
CA MET A 175 -4.99 8.80 -4.40
C MET A 175 -5.93 8.40 -5.55
N MET A 176 -6.73 7.36 -5.33
CA MET A 176 -7.76 6.92 -6.26
C MET A 176 -9.07 7.61 -5.91
N PHE A 177 -9.69 8.26 -6.87
CA PHE A 177 -11.00 8.89 -6.70
C PHE A 177 -12.11 7.99 -7.24
N SER A 178 -13.31 8.07 -6.66
CA SER A 178 -14.48 7.38 -7.22
C SER A 178 -14.82 7.97 -8.60
N LYS A 179 -15.36 7.16 -9.49
CA LYS A 179 -15.77 7.64 -10.82
C LYS A 179 -16.84 8.73 -10.73
N THR A 180 -17.75 8.63 -9.77
CA THR A 180 -18.80 9.63 -9.55
C THR A 180 -18.23 10.97 -9.15
N PHE A 181 -17.30 10.99 -8.18
CA PHE A 181 -16.64 12.24 -7.76
C PHE A 181 -15.79 12.85 -8.88
N TYR A 182 -15.02 12.01 -9.60
CA TYR A 182 -14.22 12.49 -10.73
C TYR A 182 -15.10 13.11 -11.83
N ALA A 183 -16.23 12.47 -12.16
CA ALA A 183 -17.14 12.99 -13.17
C ALA A 183 -17.75 14.36 -12.78
N ALA A 184 -18.03 14.56 -11.50
CA ALA A 184 -18.55 15.82 -10.98
C ALA A 184 -17.47 16.92 -10.84
N HIS A 185 -16.21 16.55 -10.55
CA HIS A 185 -15.14 17.48 -10.17
C HIS A 185 -13.80 17.16 -10.87
N PRO A 186 -13.74 16.98 -12.20
CA PRO A 186 -12.53 16.55 -12.89
C PRO A 186 -11.37 17.52 -12.69
N GLY A 187 -11.61 18.83 -12.80
CA GLY A 187 -10.57 19.85 -12.61
C GLY A 187 -9.98 19.87 -11.20
N LEU A 188 -10.79 19.63 -10.18
CA LEU A 188 -10.33 19.53 -8.80
C LEU A 188 -9.42 18.31 -8.59
N VAL A 189 -9.79 17.17 -9.14
CA VAL A 189 -9.03 15.92 -9.01
C VAL A 189 -7.70 16.02 -9.74
N GLU A 190 -7.68 16.53 -10.96
CA GLU A 190 -6.44 16.75 -11.73
C GLU A 190 -5.51 17.74 -10.99
N CYS A 191 -6.03 18.88 -10.52
CA CYS A 191 -5.30 19.81 -9.68
C CYS A 191 -4.69 19.13 -8.45
N PHE A 192 -5.48 18.31 -7.74
CA PHE A 192 -4.99 17.62 -6.56
C PHE A 192 -3.79 16.71 -6.86
N TRP A 193 -3.86 15.92 -7.92
CA TRP A 193 -2.75 15.06 -8.32
C TRP A 193 -1.51 15.86 -8.70
N ASP A 194 -1.68 16.96 -9.45
CA ASP A 194 -0.59 17.86 -9.84
C ASP A 194 0.05 18.49 -8.61
N LYS A 195 -0.76 19.11 -7.73
CA LYS A 195 -0.25 19.74 -6.51
C LYS A 195 0.39 18.75 -5.54
N SER A 196 -0.13 17.53 -5.46
CA SER A 196 0.51 16.47 -4.67
C SER A 196 1.89 16.10 -5.23
N ALA A 197 2.03 16.00 -6.55
CA ALA A 197 3.30 15.73 -7.20
C ALA A 197 4.30 16.89 -7.07
N GLU A 198 3.85 18.14 -7.22
CA GLU A 198 4.66 19.35 -7.04
C GLU A 198 5.14 19.49 -5.59
N ASN A 199 4.24 19.38 -4.62
CA ASN A 199 4.55 19.52 -3.21
C ASN A 199 5.60 18.52 -2.73
N ARG A 200 5.60 17.28 -3.24
CA ARG A 200 6.59 16.26 -2.91
C ARG A 200 8.03 16.62 -3.32
N LYS A 201 8.21 17.54 -4.27
CA LYS A 201 9.53 18.01 -4.73
C LYS A 201 10.07 19.16 -3.88
N THR A 202 9.27 19.72 -2.97
CA THR A 202 9.62 20.91 -2.18
C THR A 202 10.47 20.57 -0.96
N ASP A 203 11.24 21.55 -0.47
CA ASP A 203 11.98 21.45 0.79
C ASP A 203 11.05 21.27 1.98
N TRP A 204 9.86 21.86 1.94
CA TRP A 204 8.83 21.65 2.94
C TRP A 204 8.49 20.16 3.10
N PHE A 205 8.24 19.47 1.99
CA PHE A 205 7.92 18.04 2.06
C PHE A 205 9.10 17.21 2.52
N ARG A 206 10.31 17.54 2.10
CA ARG A 206 11.53 16.86 2.54
C ARG A 206 11.68 16.93 4.06
N LYS A 207 11.52 18.12 4.66
CA LYS A 207 11.54 18.33 6.12
C LYS A 207 10.38 17.61 6.82
N LEU A 208 9.17 17.69 6.25
CA LEU A 208 8.00 16.98 6.75
C LEU A 208 8.25 15.47 6.80
N TYR A 209 8.69 14.88 5.70
CA TYR A 209 8.95 13.45 5.58
C TYR A 209 10.01 12.98 6.59
N GLN A 210 11.13 13.70 6.71
CA GLN A 210 12.17 13.43 7.70
C GLN A 210 11.66 13.45 9.14
N SER A 211 10.72 14.33 9.47
CA SER A 211 10.14 14.42 10.82
C SER A 211 9.24 13.25 11.21
N TYR A 212 8.98 12.34 10.28
CA TYR A 212 8.19 11.11 10.47
C TYR A 212 9.03 9.82 10.33
N GLN A 213 10.35 9.95 10.08
CA GLN A 213 11.30 8.83 10.08
C GLN A 213 11.83 8.60 11.50
#